data_5a8e4ebb8b8470b8d193d49a1bc4d742
#
_entry.id   5a8e4ebb8b8470b8d193d49a1bc4d742
#
_cell.length_a   1.000
_cell.length_b   1.000
_cell.length_c   1.000
_cell.angle_alpha   90.00
_cell.angle_beta   90.00
_cell.angle_gamma   90.00
#
_symmetry.space_group_name_H-M   'P 1'
#
loop_
_entity.id
_entity.type
_entity.pdbx_description
1 polymer ?
#
loop_
_entity_poly.entity_id
_entity_poly.type
_entity_poly.pdbx_seq_one_letter_code
_entity_poly.pdbx_strand_id
1 'polypeptide(L)'
;MTAALVASGISVSFGGLRALNEVDLEVSDGRLVGLIGPNGAGKTTFIDAVSGFVPYRGTVSLDGKTLDGLSAHVRARRGLARTWQSIELFDDLTVRENLAVASYRPSAWATIKEVLSRPVDTTAAVDETLHLLGLDERLEDMPADLTQGQRKLVGVARALAARPRVLCLDEPAAGLDTRESEELGRRLKEVANAGQAMLLVDHDMGLVLSISDYVIVLEFGKVIAQGPPDVVQRDPNVIAAYLGSAGAEVEQAIKG
;
A
#
# COMPACT_ATOMS: atom_id res chain seq x y z
N MET A 1 -1.15 -21.92 -1.77
CA MET A 1 -0.50 -20.62 -1.97
C MET A 1 0.33 -20.33 -0.74
N THR A 2 1.52 -19.81 -0.88
CA THR A 2 2.40 -19.53 0.26
C THR A 2 2.16 -18.11 0.73
N ALA A 3 2.02 -17.90 2.04
CA ALA A 3 1.89 -16.55 2.60
C ALA A 3 3.21 -15.79 2.44
N ALA A 4 3.14 -14.63 1.78
CA ALA A 4 4.29 -13.74 1.62
C ALA A 4 4.48 -12.87 2.87
N LEU A 5 3.39 -12.33 3.43
CA LEU A 5 3.38 -11.55 4.67
C LEU A 5 2.38 -12.18 5.64
N VAL A 6 2.80 -12.38 6.88
CA VAL A 6 1.93 -12.79 7.99
C VAL A 6 2.14 -11.85 9.15
N ALA A 7 1.06 -11.24 9.62
CA ALA A 7 1.00 -10.43 10.82
C ALA A 7 0.02 -11.11 11.79
N SER A 8 0.45 -11.46 13.00
CA SER A 8 -0.36 -12.20 13.96
C SER A 8 -0.39 -11.50 15.31
N GLY A 9 -1.61 -11.30 15.84
CA GLY A 9 -1.88 -10.72 17.15
C GLY A 9 -1.39 -9.28 17.30
N ILE A 10 -1.40 -8.49 16.21
CA ILE A 10 -0.85 -7.13 16.22
C ILE A 10 -1.66 -6.24 17.14
N SER A 11 -1.00 -5.77 18.18
CA SER A 11 -1.58 -4.85 19.17
C SER A 11 -0.68 -3.63 19.35
N VAL A 12 -1.28 -2.44 19.28
CA VAL A 12 -0.58 -1.15 19.42
C VAL A 12 -1.33 -0.30 20.44
N SER A 13 -0.58 0.36 21.33
CA SER A 13 -1.15 1.28 22.30
C SER A 13 -0.32 2.58 22.35
N PHE A 14 -1.02 3.72 22.37
CA PHE A 14 -0.44 5.04 22.57
C PHE A 14 -0.92 5.60 23.92
N GLY A 15 -0.03 5.65 24.89
CA GLY A 15 -0.44 5.98 26.27
C GLY A 15 -1.50 5.00 26.78
N GLY A 16 -2.67 5.51 27.16
CA GLY A 16 -3.81 4.69 27.62
C GLY A 16 -4.75 4.19 26.52
N LEU A 17 -4.59 4.66 25.28
CA LEU A 17 -5.45 4.30 24.14
C LEU A 17 -4.90 3.09 23.42
N ARG A 18 -5.71 2.02 23.28
CA ARG A 18 -5.40 0.87 22.46
C ARG A 18 -5.89 1.13 21.02
N ALA A 19 -4.94 1.39 20.11
CA ALA A 19 -5.22 1.66 18.70
C ALA A 19 -5.42 0.40 17.87
N LEU A 20 -4.76 -0.73 18.25
CA LEU A 20 -4.96 -2.05 17.67
C LEU A 20 -5.03 -3.10 18.76
N ASN A 21 -5.86 -4.11 18.57
CA ASN A 21 -6.09 -5.19 19.55
C ASN A 21 -6.16 -6.54 18.85
N GLU A 22 -5.04 -7.27 18.86
CA GLU A 22 -4.91 -8.64 18.33
C GLU A 22 -5.39 -8.79 16.89
N VAL A 23 -4.89 -7.93 16.01
CA VAL A 23 -5.23 -7.96 14.59
C VAL A 23 -4.35 -8.97 13.86
N ASP A 24 -4.98 -9.91 13.15
CA ASP A 24 -4.34 -10.86 12.26
C ASP A 24 -4.56 -10.46 10.81
N LEU A 25 -3.52 -10.60 9.96
CA LEU A 25 -3.59 -10.34 8.53
C LEU A 25 -2.56 -11.17 7.79
N GLU A 26 -2.96 -11.73 6.65
CA GLU A 26 -2.09 -12.50 5.77
C GLU A 26 -2.21 -11.98 4.33
N VAL A 27 -1.07 -11.86 3.63
CA VAL A 27 -1.01 -11.54 2.20
C VAL A 27 -0.26 -12.67 1.50
N SER A 28 -0.92 -13.33 0.56
CA SER A 28 -0.34 -14.40 -0.26
C SER A 28 0.17 -13.88 -1.61
N ASP A 29 0.99 -14.68 -2.29
CA ASP A 29 1.52 -14.37 -3.62
C ASP A 29 0.39 -14.13 -4.62
N GLY A 30 0.56 -13.09 -5.44
CA GLY A 30 -0.41 -12.74 -6.47
C GLY A 30 -1.78 -12.33 -5.93
N ARG A 31 -1.86 -11.93 -4.65
CA ARG A 31 -3.10 -11.49 -4.02
C ARG A 31 -3.04 -10.04 -3.62
N LEU A 32 -4.15 -9.35 -3.81
CA LEU A 32 -4.41 -8.03 -3.28
C LEU A 32 -5.38 -8.15 -2.11
N VAL A 33 -4.87 -7.88 -0.91
CA VAL A 33 -5.64 -7.88 0.34
C VAL A 33 -5.99 -6.44 0.69
N GLY A 34 -7.28 -6.15 0.86
CA GLY A 34 -7.78 -4.85 1.29
C GLY A 34 -7.91 -4.76 2.81
N LEU A 35 -7.48 -3.65 3.40
CA LEU A 35 -7.72 -3.31 4.80
C LEU A 35 -8.53 -2.03 4.84
N ILE A 36 -9.80 -2.13 5.21
CA ILE A 36 -10.75 -1.03 5.24
C ILE A 36 -11.29 -0.79 6.65
N GLY A 37 -12.04 0.27 6.82
CA GLY A 37 -12.70 0.65 8.08
C GLY A 37 -12.89 2.15 8.16
N PRO A 38 -13.76 2.63 9.08
CA PRO A 38 -13.99 4.06 9.31
C PRO A 38 -12.71 4.83 9.68
N ASN A 39 -12.79 6.16 9.67
CA ASN A 39 -11.71 7.02 10.17
C ASN A 39 -11.44 6.70 11.65
N GLY A 40 -10.16 6.58 12.01
CA GLY A 40 -9.76 6.17 13.36
C GLY A 40 -9.87 4.67 13.66
N ALA A 41 -10.24 3.81 12.69
CA ALA A 41 -10.33 2.35 12.89
C ALA A 41 -8.98 1.66 13.19
N GLY A 42 -7.84 2.32 12.91
CA GLY A 42 -6.50 1.77 13.16
C GLY A 42 -5.75 1.32 11.91
N LYS A 43 -6.27 1.57 10.71
CA LYS A 43 -5.67 1.16 9.42
C LYS A 43 -4.22 1.65 9.25
N THR A 44 -4.00 2.96 9.38
CA THR A 44 -2.66 3.57 9.30
C THR A 44 -1.75 3.05 10.41
N THR A 45 -2.27 2.88 11.63
CA THR A 45 -1.51 2.28 12.73
C THR A 45 -1.06 0.86 12.42
N PHE A 46 -1.91 0.07 11.73
CA PHE A 46 -1.55 -1.30 11.34
C PHE A 46 -0.41 -1.30 10.31
N ILE A 47 -0.52 -0.50 9.26
CA ILE A 47 0.53 -0.44 8.24
C ILE A 47 1.84 0.14 8.80
N ASP A 48 1.77 1.08 9.76
CA ASP A 48 2.92 1.61 10.50
C ASP A 48 3.60 0.53 11.35
N ALA A 49 2.82 -0.29 12.05
CA ALA A 49 3.34 -1.39 12.85
C ALA A 49 4.04 -2.44 11.98
N VAL A 50 3.39 -2.90 10.92
CA VAL A 50 3.94 -3.89 9.98
C VAL A 50 5.18 -3.35 9.27
N SER A 51 5.20 -2.06 8.93
CA SER A 51 6.35 -1.40 8.28
C SER A 51 7.48 -1.05 9.26
N GLY A 52 7.27 -1.17 10.57
CA GLY A 52 8.30 -0.92 11.59
C GLY A 52 8.48 0.54 12.01
N PHE A 53 7.45 1.38 11.84
CA PHE A 53 7.44 2.78 12.25
C PHE A 53 6.90 2.97 13.69
N VAL A 54 6.05 2.05 14.15
CA VAL A 54 5.54 2.08 15.54
C VAL A 54 5.81 0.75 16.23
N PRO A 55 6.07 0.75 17.56
CA PRO A 55 6.21 -0.46 18.33
C PRO A 55 4.86 -1.18 18.46
N TYR A 56 4.88 -2.50 18.47
CA TYR A 56 3.70 -3.35 18.59
C TYR A 56 4.00 -4.60 19.45
N ARG A 57 2.94 -5.28 19.86
CA ARG A 57 2.97 -6.67 20.35
C ARG A 57 2.40 -7.56 19.24
N GLY A 58 2.80 -8.81 19.23
CA GLY A 58 2.47 -9.75 18.16
C GLY A 58 3.69 -10.11 17.33
N THR A 59 3.49 -10.69 16.16
CA THR A 59 4.57 -11.11 15.27
C THR A 59 4.30 -10.70 13.83
N VAL A 60 5.36 -10.30 13.13
CA VAL A 60 5.32 -10.04 11.68
C VAL A 60 6.41 -10.86 11.01
N SER A 61 6.05 -11.61 9.97
CA SER A 61 7.01 -12.37 9.17
C SER A 61 6.81 -12.13 7.67
N LEU A 62 7.91 -12.19 6.94
CA LEU A 62 7.96 -12.10 5.47
C LEU A 62 8.66 -13.37 4.95
N ASP A 63 7.97 -14.14 4.09
CA ASP A 63 8.43 -15.46 3.63
C ASP A 63 8.88 -16.38 4.79
N GLY A 64 8.10 -16.39 5.89
CA GLY A 64 8.41 -17.17 7.10
C GLY A 64 9.57 -16.63 7.94
N LYS A 65 10.21 -15.53 7.56
CA LYS A 65 11.29 -14.90 8.32
C LYS A 65 10.76 -13.75 9.15
N THR A 66 11.02 -13.77 10.46
CA THR A 66 10.56 -12.70 11.34
C THR A 66 11.13 -11.33 10.96
N LEU A 67 10.25 -10.31 11.05
CA LEU A 67 10.60 -8.91 10.92
C LEU A 67 10.61 -8.19 12.29
N ASP A 68 10.26 -8.89 13.38
CA ASP A 68 10.17 -8.30 14.70
C ASP A 68 11.51 -7.73 15.17
N GLY A 69 11.47 -6.58 15.81
CA GLY A 69 12.67 -5.85 16.26
C GLY A 69 13.49 -5.18 15.15
N LEU A 70 13.11 -5.35 13.88
CA LEU A 70 13.80 -4.71 12.77
C LEU A 70 13.23 -3.33 12.49
N SER A 71 14.14 -2.37 12.24
CA SER A 71 13.75 -1.02 11.81
C SER A 71 13.15 -1.00 10.40
N ALA A 72 12.36 0.03 10.08
CA ALA A 72 11.65 0.17 8.81
C ALA A 72 12.58 0.02 7.59
N HIS A 73 13.77 0.64 7.62
CA HIS A 73 14.72 0.54 6.50
C HIS A 73 15.29 -0.88 6.30
N VAL A 74 15.37 -1.69 7.36
CA VAL A 74 15.78 -3.10 7.27
C VAL A 74 14.65 -3.94 6.69
N ARG A 75 13.39 -3.69 7.10
CA ARG A 75 12.21 -4.35 6.53
C ARG A 75 12.08 -4.05 5.05
N ALA A 76 12.28 -2.80 4.64
CA ALA A 76 12.30 -2.41 3.23
C ALA A 76 13.36 -3.17 2.43
N ARG A 77 14.60 -3.27 2.95
CA ARG A 77 15.67 -4.06 2.32
C ARG A 77 15.37 -5.56 2.26
N ARG A 78 14.53 -6.08 3.15
CA ARG A 78 14.06 -7.47 3.11
C ARG A 78 12.90 -7.70 2.15
N GLY A 79 12.39 -6.62 1.53
CA GLY A 79 11.36 -6.71 0.51
C GLY A 79 9.96 -6.29 0.94
N LEU A 80 9.79 -5.66 2.11
CA LEU A 80 8.52 -5.04 2.49
C LEU A 80 8.54 -3.55 2.09
N ALA A 81 7.99 -3.21 0.92
CA ALA A 81 7.88 -1.83 0.48
C ALA A 81 6.55 -1.21 0.91
N ARG A 82 6.54 0.11 1.07
CA ARG A 82 5.34 0.90 1.34
C ARG A 82 5.33 2.16 0.47
N THR A 83 4.17 2.49 -0.10
CA THR A 83 3.90 3.83 -0.63
C THR A 83 3.36 4.71 0.49
N TRP A 84 3.58 6.03 0.35
CA TRP A 84 3.04 7.02 1.26
C TRP A 84 1.87 7.72 0.60
N GLN A 85 0.94 8.22 1.42
CA GLN A 85 -0.24 8.96 0.96
C GLN A 85 0.15 10.17 0.08
N SER A 86 1.20 10.91 0.46
CA SER A 86 1.81 11.94 -0.38
C SER A 86 2.83 11.29 -1.33
N ILE A 87 2.56 11.39 -2.64
CA ILE A 87 3.53 10.96 -3.65
C ILE A 87 4.46 12.11 -3.95
N GLU A 88 5.65 12.04 -3.37
CA GLU A 88 6.72 12.97 -3.70
C GLU A 88 7.56 12.37 -4.83
N LEU A 89 7.25 12.75 -6.07
CA LEU A 89 8.14 12.52 -7.19
C LEU A 89 9.25 13.58 -7.16
N PHE A 90 10.41 13.24 -7.69
CA PHE A 90 11.44 14.21 -7.97
C PHE A 90 11.00 15.03 -9.19
N ASP A 91 10.60 16.28 -8.97
CA ASP A 91 9.99 17.12 -10.00
C ASP A 91 10.98 17.56 -11.10
N ASP A 92 12.27 17.46 -10.83
CA ASP A 92 13.39 17.75 -11.72
C ASP A 92 13.93 16.51 -12.47
N LEU A 93 13.29 15.35 -12.29
CA LEU A 93 13.63 14.10 -12.94
C LEU A 93 12.47 13.58 -13.77
N THR A 94 12.79 12.98 -14.93
CA THR A 94 11.79 12.28 -15.75
C THR A 94 11.20 11.07 -14.99
N VAL A 95 10.12 10.49 -15.50
CA VAL A 95 9.55 9.23 -14.97
C VAL A 95 10.63 8.15 -14.92
N ARG A 96 11.39 7.97 -16.01
CA ARG A 96 12.51 7.02 -16.08
C ARG A 96 13.52 7.22 -14.96
N GLU A 97 13.96 8.45 -14.74
CA GLU A 97 14.94 8.78 -13.72
C GLU A 97 14.40 8.60 -12.30
N ASN A 98 13.12 8.93 -12.08
CA ASN A 98 12.41 8.65 -10.83
C ASN A 98 12.43 7.16 -10.48
N LEU A 99 12.23 6.28 -11.47
CA LEU A 99 12.30 4.83 -11.27
C LEU A 99 13.76 4.37 -11.06
N ALA A 100 14.71 4.96 -11.78
CA ALA A 100 16.13 4.64 -11.65
C ALA A 100 16.62 4.84 -10.22
N VAL A 101 16.27 5.99 -9.62
CA VAL A 101 16.65 6.28 -8.23
C VAL A 101 16.10 5.22 -7.27
N ALA A 102 14.87 4.74 -7.49
CA ALA A 102 14.23 3.74 -6.62
C ALA A 102 14.78 2.33 -6.82
N SER A 103 15.20 1.98 -8.03
CA SER A 103 15.78 0.65 -8.34
C SER A 103 17.21 0.51 -7.84
N TYR A 104 17.87 1.62 -7.54
CA TYR A 104 19.27 1.64 -7.15
C TYR A 104 19.46 1.05 -5.75
N ARG A 105 20.22 -0.04 -5.68
CA ARG A 105 20.74 -0.60 -4.43
C ARG A 105 22.20 -0.21 -4.29
N PRO A 106 22.55 0.82 -3.51
CA PRO A 106 23.95 1.22 -3.35
C PRO A 106 24.78 0.07 -2.77
N SER A 107 25.82 -0.33 -3.48
CA SER A 107 26.95 -0.98 -2.84
C SER A 107 27.65 0.09 -1.98
N ALA A 108 28.26 -0.31 -0.85
CA ALA A 108 28.83 0.62 0.14
C ALA A 108 29.84 1.65 -0.40
N TRP A 109 30.16 1.62 -1.69
CA TRP A 109 31.21 2.42 -2.35
C TRP A 109 30.72 3.20 -3.59
N ALA A 110 29.42 3.17 -3.91
CA ALA A 110 28.92 3.84 -5.11
C ALA A 110 28.53 5.30 -4.81
N THR A 111 29.03 6.22 -5.64
CA THR A 111 28.72 7.65 -5.58
C THR A 111 27.45 7.98 -6.38
N ILE A 112 26.74 9.06 -5.97
CA ILE A 112 25.54 9.57 -6.66
C ILE A 112 25.79 9.78 -8.17
N LYS A 113 27.00 10.13 -8.57
CA LYS A 113 27.40 10.35 -9.96
C LYS A 113 27.38 9.05 -10.80
N GLU A 114 27.64 7.88 -10.18
CA GLU A 114 27.52 6.57 -10.83
C GLU A 114 26.05 6.13 -11.00
N VAL A 115 25.14 6.61 -10.14
CA VAL A 115 23.72 6.35 -10.24
C VAL A 115 23.13 6.99 -11.49
N LEU A 116 23.47 8.25 -11.74
CA LEU A 116 22.96 9.03 -12.87
C LEU A 116 23.64 8.70 -14.21
N SER A 117 24.82 8.09 -14.18
CA SER A 117 25.59 7.76 -15.40
C SER A 117 25.38 6.32 -15.90
N ARG A 118 24.75 5.44 -15.12
CA ARG A 118 24.36 4.10 -15.58
C ARG A 118 23.04 4.16 -16.31
N PRO A 119 22.91 3.48 -17.48
CA PRO A 119 21.62 3.20 -18.04
C PRO A 119 20.81 2.53 -16.94
N VAL A 120 19.54 2.97 -16.74
CA VAL A 120 18.61 2.20 -15.93
C VAL A 120 18.66 0.81 -16.50
N ASP A 121 19.20 -0.14 -15.75
CA ASP A 121 19.12 -1.55 -16.11
C ASP A 121 17.64 -1.92 -15.95
N THR A 122 16.84 -1.46 -16.93
CA THR A 122 15.45 -1.84 -17.08
C THR A 122 15.47 -3.31 -17.42
N THR A 123 15.57 -4.11 -16.36
CA THR A 123 15.37 -5.54 -16.53
C THR A 123 13.97 -5.75 -17.08
N ALA A 124 13.79 -6.78 -17.88
CA ALA A 124 12.48 -7.15 -18.44
C ALA A 124 11.32 -7.06 -17.43
N ALA A 125 11.59 -7.31 -16.14
CA ALA A 125 10.59 -7.18 -15.06
C ALA A 125 10.19 -5.73 -14.75
N VAL A 126 11.07 -4.75 -14.92
CA VAL A 126 10.73 -3.33 -14.75
C VAL A 126 9.90 -2.87 -15.95
N ASP A 127 10.30 -3.28 -17.16
CA ASP A 127 9.56 -2.96 -18.38
C ASP A 127 8.16 -3.58 -18.35
N GLU A 128 8.02 -4.83 -17.89
CA GLU A 128 6.73 -5.48 -17.68
C GLU A 128 5.86 -4.72 -16.67
N THR A 129 6.44 -4.28 -15.55
CA THR A 129 5.72 -3.49 -14.54
C THR A 129 5.24 -2.15 -15.11
N LEU A 130 6.06 -1.46 -15.90
CA LEU A 130 5.69 -0.21 -16.56
C LEU A 130 4.55 -0.43 -17.55
N HIS A 131 4.61 -1.51 -18.32
CA HIS A 131 3.56 -1.91 -19.23
C HIS A 131 2.23 -2.17 -18.49
N LEU A 132 2.26 -2.97 -17.42
CA LEU A 132 1.09 -3.23 -16.58
C LEU A 132 0.48 -1.95 -16.00
N LEU A 133 1.31 -0.97 -15.66
CA LEU A 133 0.87 0.33 -15.16
C LEU A 133 0.49 1.33 -16.26
N GLY A 134 0.69 1.00 -17.55
CA GLY A 134 0.39 1.87 -18.69
C GLY A 134 1.26 3.11 -18.77
N LEU A 135 2.52 2.99 -18.37
CA LEU A 135 3.50 4.08 -18.31
C LEU A 135 4.57 4.01 -19.42
N ASP A 136 4.46 3.06 -20.36
CA ASP A 136 5.47 2.85 -21.41
C ASP A 136 5.77 4.11 -22.22
N GLU A 137 4.74 4.86 -22.59
CA GLU A 137 4.85 6.07 -23.41
C GLU A 137 5.18 7.32 -22.62
N ARG A 138 5.30 7.21 -21.29
CA ARG A 138 5.47 8.33 -20.35
C ARG A 138 6.85 8.41 -19.72
N LEU A 139 7.77 7.54 -20.14
CA LEU A 139 9.08 7.41 -19.50
C LEU A 139 9.93 8.68 -19.55
N GLU A 140 9.80 9.46 -20.60
CA GLU A 140 10.54 10.72 -20.80
C GLU A 140 9.76 11.94 -20.32
N ASP A 141 8.50 11.78 -19.86
CA ASP A 141 7.69 12.89 -19.35
C ASP A 141 8.21 13.35 -17.99
N MET A 142 8.05 14.64 -17.70
CA MET A 142 8.29 15.21 -16.39
C MET A 142 7.05 15.02 -15.49
N PRO A 143 7.20 14.95 -14.17
CA PRO A 143 6.04 14.87 -13.27
C PRO A 143 5.00 15.97 -13.50
N ALA A 144 5.42 17.18 -13.90
CA ALA A 144 4.52 18.30 -14.17
C ALA A 144 3.59 18.05 -15.37
N ASP A 145 3.97 17.18 -16.32
CA ASP A 145 3.20 16.88 -17.53
C ASP A 145 2.17 15.76 -17.29
N LEU A 146 2.19 15.13 -16.11
CA LEU A 146 1.33 14.00 -15.75
C LEU A 146 0.06 14.45 -15.02
N THR A 147 -1.06 13.75 -15.28
CA THR A 147 -2.26 13.88 -14.45
C THR A 147 -2.00 13.36 -13.03
N GLN A 148 -2.89 13.69 -12.09
CA GLN A 148 -2.75 13.21 -10.71
C GLN A 148 -2.78 11.68 -10.63
N GLY A 149 -3.66 11.02 -11.38
CA GLY A 149 -3.70 9.56 -11.47
C GLY A 149 -2.41 8.96 -12.02
N GLN A 150 -1.84 9.56 -13.09
CA GLN A 150 -0.56 9.13 -13.64
C GLN A 150 0.60 9.30 -12.64
N ARG A 151 0.65 10.42 -11.90
CA ARG A 151 1.64 10.62 -10.82
C ARG A 151 1.53 9.54 -9.75
N LYS A 152 0.30 9.14 -9.38
CA LYS A 152 0.04 8.03 -8.45
C LYS A 152 0.60 6.71 -9.00
N LEU A 153 0.36 6.41 -10.27
CA LEU A 153 0.91 5.22 -10.93
C LEU A 153 2.45 5.23 -10.97
N VAL A 154 3.08 6.38 -11.22
CA VAL A 154 4.54 6.51 -11.14
C VAL A 154 5.06 6.25 -9.72
N GLY A 155 4.35 6.70 -8.69
CA GLY A 155 4.67 6.39 -7.29
C GLY A 155 4.63 4.89 -7.00
N VAL A 156 3.62 4.19 -7.51
CA VAL A 156 3.51 2.72 -7.44
C VAL A 156 4.66 2.06 -8.22
N ALA A 157 4.94 2.52 -9.46
CA ALA A 157 6.03 2.02 -10.28
C ALA A 157 7.38 2.15 -9.58
N ARG A 158 7.65 3.27 -8.91
CA ARG A 158 8.86 3.47 -8.09
C ARG A 158 8.99 2.44 -6.98
N ALA A 159 7.90 2.16 -6.26
CA ALA A 159 7.92 1.16 -5.21
C ALA A 159 8.17 -0.24 -5.76
N LEU A 160 7.60 -0.57 -6.93
CA LEU A 160 7.79 -1.85 -7.62
C LEU A 160 9.19 -1.98 -8.24
N ALA A 161 9.82 -0.87 -8.68
CA ALA A 161 11.18 -0.86 -9.20
C ALA A 161 12.22 -1.39 -8.18
N ALA A 162 11.94 -1.26 -6.88
CA ALA A 162 12.73 -1.86 -5.82
C ALA A 162 12.54 -3.40 -5.71
N ARG A 163 11.67 -4.01 -6.53
CA ARG A 163 11.30 -5.43 -6.52
C ARG A 163 10.92 -5.93 -5.12
N PRO A 164 9.89 -5.35 -4.52
CA PRO A 164 9.47 -5.78 -3.20
C PRO A 164 8.84 -7.17 -3.25
N ARG A 165 8.99 -7.91 -2.17
CA ARG A 165 8.27 -9.17 -1.96
C ARG A 165 6.78 -8.91 -1.67
N VAL A 166 6.50 -7.86 -0.89
CA VAL A 166 5.15 -7.36 -0.59
C VAL A 166 5.16 -5.85 -0.72
N LEU A 167 4.16 -5.31 -1.42
CA LEU A 167 3.92 -3.88 -1.55
C LEU A 167 2.71 -3.49 -0.71
N CYS A 168 2.93 -2.60 0.26
CA CYS A 168 1.87 -1.97 1.04
C CYS A 168 1.52 -0.62 0.39
N LEU A 169 0.25 -0.44 0.06
CA LEU A 169 -0.31 0.78 -0.53
C LEU A 169 -1.14 1.50 0.52
N ASP A 170 -0.79 2.74 0.83
CA ASP A 170 -1.46 3.56 1.84
C ASP A 170 -2.22 4.70 1.16
N GLU A 171 -3.53 4.57 1.08
CA GLU A 171 -4.47 5.49 0.43
C GLU A 171 -4.01 5.96 -0.97
N PRO A 172 -3.71 5.04 -1.89
CA PRO A 172 -3.17 5.40 -3.20
C PRO A 172 -4.17 6.20 -4.05
N ALA A 173 -5.47 6.05 -3.82
CA ALA A 173 -6.53 6.75 -4.56
C ALA A 173 -6.89 8.12 -3.96
N ALA A 174 -6.30 8.52 -2.83
CA ALA A 174 -6.62 9.80 -2.20
C ALA A 174 -6.45 10.98 -3.16
N GLY A 175 -7.50 11.81 -3.31
CA GLY A 175 -7.52 12.99 -4.16
C GLY A 175 -7.73 12.73 -5.65
N LEU A 176 -7.96 11.49 -6.07
CA LEU A 176 -8.32 11.14 -7.44
C LEU A 176 -9.83 11.33 -7.67
N ASP A 177 -10.20 11.64 -8.91
CA ASP A 177 -11.59 11.52 -9.33
C ASP A 177 -11.99 10.04 -9.52
N THR A 178 -13.28 9.79 -9.74
CA THR A 178 -13.81 8.42 -9.88
C THR A 178 -13.13 7.65 -11.02
N ARG A 179 -12.91 8.30 -12.18
CA ARG A 179 -12.31 7.67 -13.36
C ARG A 179 -10.83 7.34 -13.12
N GLU A 180 -10.08 8.27 -12.53
CA GLU A 180 -8.67 8.04 -12.18
C GLU A 180 -8.52 6.94 -11.12
N SER A 181 -9.44 6.90 -10.14
CA SER A 181 -9.47 5.85 -9.10
C SER A 181 -9.74 4.48 -9.71
N GLU A 182 -10.72 4.35 -10.60
CA GLU A 182 -11.02 3.11 -11.32
C GLU A 182 -9.83 2.64 -12.17
N GLU A 183 -9.18 3.54 -12.91
CA GLU A 183 -8.00 3.21 -13.71
C GLU A 183 -6.84 2.76 -12.83
N LEU A 184 -6.56 3.47 -11.72
CA LEU A 184 -5.56 3.05 -10.73
C LEU A 184 -5.89 1.65 -10.21
N GLY A 185 -7.13 1.41 -9.82
CA GLY A 185 -7.58 0.10 -9.32
C GLY A 185 -7.36 -1.02 -10.32
N ARG A 186 -7.74 -0.79 -11.58
CA ARG A 186 -7.54 -1.75 -12.65
C ARG A 186 -6.06 -2.11 -12.82
N ARG A 187 -5.17 -1.11 -12.82
CA ARG A 187 -3.72 -1.30 -12.92
C ARG A 187 -3.14 -2.07 -11.73
N LEU A 188 -3.58 -1.74 -10.51
CA LEU A 188 -3.15 -2.47 -9.32
C LEU A 188 -3.57 -3.95 -9.39
N LYS A 189 -4.79 -4.23 -9.89
CA LYS A 189 -5.25 -5.61 -10.06
C LYS A 189 -4.43 -6.38 -11.10
N GLU A 190 -4.04 -5.73 -12.21
CA GLU A 190 -3.14 -6.32 -13.22
C GLU A 190 -1.78 -6.69 -12.60
N VAL A 191 -1.20 -5.80 -11.80
CA VAL A 191 0.06 -6.04 -11.07
C VAL A 191 -0.08 -7.21 -10.08
N ALA A 192 -1.18 -7.29 -9.34
CA ALA A 192 -1.43 -8.43 -8.44
C ALA A 192 -1.53 -9.74 -9.23
N ASN A 193 -2.29 -9.75 -10.33
CA ASN A 193 -2.47 -10.93 -11.18
C ASN A 193 -1.15 -11.40 -11.83
N ALA A 194 -0.19 -10.48 -12.04
CA ALA A 194 1.17 -10.79 -12.49
C ALA A 194 2.06 -11.39 -11.38
N GLY A 195 1.52 -11.58 -10.16
CA GLY A 195 2.19 -12.29 -9.08
C GLY A 195 2.63 -11.43 -7.88
N GLN A 196 2.46 -10.11 -7.94
CA GLN A 196 2.84 -9.21 -6.85
C GLN A 196 1.87 -9.36 -5.66
N ALA A 197 2.41 -9.68 -4.49
CA ALA A 197 1.64 -9.65 -3.24
C ALA A 197 1.44 -8.19 -2.79
N MET A 198 0.20 -7.77 -2.51
CA MET A 198 -0.13 -6.41 -2.14
C MET A 198 -1.10 -6.31 -0.95
N LEU A 199 -0.84 -5.35 -0.07
CA LEU A 199 -1.76 -4.90 0.97
C LEU A 199 -2.22 -3.49 0.60
N LEU A 200 -3.51 -3.32 0.37
CA LEU A 200 -4.13 -2.03 0.08
C LEU A 200 -4.87 -1.51 1.31
N VAL A 201 -4.48 -0.35 1.79
CA VAL A 201 -5.20 0.40 2.82
C VAL A 201 -5.84 1.61 2.14
N ASP A 202 -7.16 1.68 2.13
CA ASP A 202 -7.87 2.84 1.59
C ASP A 202 -9.18 3.04 2.37
N HIS A 203 -9.73 4.25 2.29
CA HIS A 203 -11.05 4.59 2.83
C HIS A 203 -12.16 4.48 1.77
N ASP A 204 -11.80 4.44 0.47
CA ASP A 204 -12.73 4.18 -0.63
C ASP A 204 -13.09 2.69 -0.67
N MET A 205 -14.20 2.37 0.00
CA MET A 205 -14.73 1.01 0.05
C MET A 205 -15.07 0.47 -1.34
N GLY A 206 -15.58 1.32 -2.24
CA GLY A 206 -15.94 0.93 -3.61
C GLY A 206 -14.71 0.43 -4.38
N LEU A 207 -13.63 1.20 -4.35
CA LEU A 207 -12.37 0.81 -4.96
C LEU A 207 -11.85 -0.50 -4.36
N VAL A 208 -11.70 -0.57 -3.03
CA VAL A 208 -11.11 -1.74 -2.36
C VAL A 208 -11.90 -3.01 -2.64
N LEU A 209 -13.24 -2.97 -2.54
CA LEU A 209 -14.10 -4.12 -2.82
C LEU A 209 -14.04 -4.57 -4.28
N SER A 210 -13.82 -3.64 -5.23
CA SER A 210 -13.79 -3.96 -6.66
C SER A 210 -12.51 -4.68 -7.11
N ILE A 211 -11.39 -4.48 -6.41
CA ILE A 211 -10.09 -4.99 -6.86
C ILE A 211 -9.45 -6.01 -5.91
N SER A 212 -9.88 -6.09 -4.66
CA SER A 212 -9.29 -7.01 -3.67
C SER A 212 -9.75 -8.45 -3.87
N ASP A 213 -8.87 -9.40 -3.53
CA ASP A 213 -9.20 -10.82 -3.47
C ASP A 213 -9.76 -11.21 -2.10
N TYR A 214 -9.36 -10.49 -1.08
CA TYR A 214 -9.76 -10.66 0.31
C TYR A 214 -9.77 -9.31 1.02
N VAL A 215 -10.72 -9.09 1.90
CA VAL A 215 -10.89 -7.83 2.61
C VAL A 215 -10.97 -8.08 4.11
N ILE A 216 -10.30 -7.24 4.88
CA ILE A 216 -10.33 -7.21 6.34
C ILE A 216 -10.89 -5.85 6.75
N VAL A 217 -11.88 -5.85 7.62
CA VAL A 217 -12.53 -4.63 8.12
C VAL A 217 -12.16 -4.38 9.56
N LEU A 218 -11.57 -3.22 9.81
CA LEU A 218 -11.26 -2.76 11.16
C LEU A 218 -12.30 -1.76 11.66
N GLU A 219 -12.64 -1.88 12.93
CA GLU A 219 -13.37 -0.88 13.69
C GLU A 219 -12.79 -0.81 15.12
N PHE A 220 -12.47 0.39 15.59
CA PHE A 220 -11.85 0.63 16.91
C PHE A 220 -10.69 -0.32 17.23
N GLY A 221 -9.82 -0.56 16.23
CA GLY A 221 -8.63 -1.38 16.37
C GLY A 221 -8.87 -2.89 16.38
N LYS A 222 -10.07 -3.37 16.05
CA LYS A 222 -10.42 -4.80 15.98
C LYS A 222 -10.94 -5.18 14.61
N VAL A 223 -10.70 -6.41 14.22
CA VAL A 223 -11.34 -7.00 13.03
C VAL A 223 -12.81 -7.27 13.36
N ILE A 224 -13.73 -6.68 12.59
CA ILE A 224 -15.19 -6.89 12.73
C ILE A 224 -15.73 -7.82 11.65
N ALA A 225 -15.07 -7.90 10.49
CA ALA A 225 -15.38 -8.81 9.40
C ALA A 225 -14.15 -9.06 8.55
N GLN A 226 -14.11 -10.22 7.89
CA GLN A 226 -13.08 -10.56 6.91
C GLN A 226 -13.59 -11.62 5.93
N GLY A 227 -13.13 -11.56 4.69
CA GLY A 227 -13.54 -12.52 3.66
C GLY A 227 -13.42 -11.98 2.25
N PRO A 228 -13.95 -12.71 1.27
CA PRO A 228 -14.13 -12.21 -0.08
C PRO A 228 -14.98 -10.93 -0.09
N PRO A 229 -14.77 -10.01 -1.06
CA PRO A 229 -15.50 -8.73 -1.12
C PRO A 229 -17.03 -8.86 -1.09
N ASP A 230 -17.59 -9.85 -1.79
CA ASP A 230 -19.03 -10.10 -1.86
C ASP A 230 -19.64 -10.57 -0.52
N VAL A 231 -18.84 -11.17 0.36
CA VAL A 231 -19.24 -11.54 1.73
C VAL A 231 -19.17 -10.33 2.63
N VAL A 232 -18.05 -9.60 2.61
CA VAL A 232 -17.81 -8.46 3.50
C VAL A 232 -18.80 -7.33 3.26
N GLN A 233 -19.13 -6.99 2.01
CA GLN A 233 -20.07 -5.90 1.69
C GLN A 233 -21.51 -6.14 2.20
N ARG A 234 -21.87 -7.40 2.52
CA ARG A 234 -23.20 -7.78 3.02
C ARG A 234 -23.22 -8.01 4.53
N ASP A 235 -22.08 -7.93 5.19
CA ASP A 235 -21.99 -8.14 6.63
C ASP A 235 -22.68 -7.01 7.39
N PRO A 236 -23.68 -7.32 8.26
CA PRO A 236 -24.41 -6.30 9.02
C PRO A 236 -23.53 -5.43 9.91
N ASN A 237 -22.43 -5.98 10.46
CA ASN A 237 -21.49 -5.22 11.29
C ASN A 237 -20.74 -4.19 10.45
N VAL A 238 -20.34 -4.55 9.22
CA VAL A 238 -19.68 -3.64 8.28
C VAL A 238 -20.62 -2.51 7.89
N ILE A 239 -21.87 -2.84 7.52
CA ILE A 239 -22.88 -1.84 7.16
C ILE A 239 -23.13 -0.89 8.34
N ALA A 240 -23.26 -1.41 9.57
CA ALA A 240 -23.49 -0.60 10.76
C ALA A 240 -22.31 0.33 11.07
N ALA A 241 -21.05 -0.16 10.94
CA ALA A 241 -19.84 0.62 11.18
C ALA A 241 -19.72 1.83 10.26
N TYR A 242 -20.08 1.67 8.99
CA TYR A 242 -20.03 2.78 8.01
C TYR A 242 -21.25 3.73 8.11
N LEU A 243 -22.43 3.22 8.39
CA LEU A 243 -23.61 4.08 8.63
C LEU A 243 -23.48 4.88 9.93
N GLY A 244 -22.90 4.30 10.97
CA GLY A 244 -22.61 4.97 12.24
C GLY A 244 -21.61 6.11 12.09
N SER A 245 -20.56 5.93 11.28
CA SER A 245 -19.55 6.95 11.02
C SER A 245 -20.09 8.12 10.20
N ALA A 246 -20.90 7.86 9.18
CA ALA A 246 -21.58 8.91 8.40
C ALA A 246 -22.52 9.77 9.27
N GLY A 247 -23.22 9.16 10.22
CA GLY A 247 -24.05 9.89 11.18
C GLY A 247 -23.22 10.78 12.13
N ALA A 248 -22.06 10.32 12.57
CA ALA A 248 -21.17 11.09 13.44
C ALA A 248 -20.50 12.27 12.73
N GLU A 249 -20.13 12.14 11.46
CA GLU A 249 -19.59 13.24 10.64
C GLU A 249 -20.62 14.35 10.41
N VAL A 250 -21.88 13.99 10.15
CA VAL A 250 -22.99 14.94 10.01
C VAL A 250 -23.25 15.66 11.34
N GLU A 251 -23.20 14.97 12.47
CA GLU A 251 -23.41 15.58 13.78
C GLU A 251 -22.28 16.54 14.20
N GLN A 252 -21.02 16.24 13.81
CA GLN A 252 -19.88 17.16 13.99
C GLN A 252 -19.99 18.42 13.11
N ALA A 253 -20.45 18.27 11.86
CA ALA A 253 -20.62 19.40 10.95
C ALA A 253 -21.76 20.35 11.38
N ILE A 254 -22.76 19.87 12.15
CA ILE A 254 -23.85 20.70 12.67
C ILE A 254 -23.44 21.45 13.96
N LYS A 255 -22.45 20.94 14.71
CA LYS A 255 -22.01 21.52 15.98
C LYS A 255 -20.84 22.50 15.87
N GLY A 256 -20.23 22.68 14.68
CA GLY A 256 -19.16 23.64 14.38
C GLY A 256 -19.66 24.81 13.56
#